data_f2cc17a206620e6a72ba65702ef039ef
#
_entry.id   f2cc17a206620e6a72ba65702ef039ef
#
_cell.length_a   1.000
_cell.length_b   1.000
_cell.length_c   1.000
_cell.angle_alpha   90.00
_cell.angle_beta   90.00
_cell.angle_gamma   90.00
#
_symmetry.space_group_name_H-M   'P 1'
#
loop_
_entity.id
_entity.type
_entity.pdbx_description
1 polymer ?
#
loop_
_entity_poly.entity_id
_entity_poly.type
_entity_poly.pdbx_seq_one_letter_code
_entity_poly.pdbx_strand_id
1 'polypeptide(L)'
;GFVSRGLGDVYKRQLYMLKQEIEDIKGKNAVIIGRSNIVGKPMASLLLSSDCSVTITHSKSKNIEEYTRKADILIVAVGIPEMIDEKFIKPGAIVIDVGINRLESKNNDNSSNKGVLVGDVKFEKVLKIAKKITPVPGGVGPMTIACLMHNTIKAAYINKKNDFINVLEGIL
;
A
#
# COMPACT_ATOMS: atom_id res chain seq x y z
N GLY A 1 -2.00 -19.95 -14.08
CA GLY A 1 -2.26 -18.82 -13.23
C GLY A 1 -1.82 -19.05 -11.80
N PHE A 2 -0.83 -18.29 -11.35
CA PHE A 2 -0.44 -18.29 -9.94
C PHE A 2 -1.57 -17.65 -9.11
N VAL A 3 -2.52 -18.44 -8.68
CA VAL A 3 -3.44 -18.04 -7.62
C VAL A 3 -2.73 -18.34 -6.30
N SER A 4 -2.02 -17.37 -5.76
CA SER A 4 -1.50 -17.41 -4.39
C SER A 4 -2.70 -17.48 -3.44
N ARG A 5 -3.09 -18.69 -3.05
CA ARG A 5 -4.11 -18.92 -2.02
C ARG A 5 -3.46 -18.64 -0.67
N GLY A 6 -3.67 -17.46 -0.09
CA GLY A 6 -3.30 -17.18 1.29
C GLY A 6 -2.56 -15.88 1.58
N LEU A 7 -1.76 -15.32 0.64
CA LEU A 7 -1.09 -14.03 0.82
C LEU A 7 -1.68 -12.90 -0.04
N GLY A 8 -2.71 -13.21 -0.82
CA GLY A 8 -3.37 -12.27 -1.72
C GLY A 8 -3.95 -11.03 -1.04
N ASP A 9 -4.23 -11.14 0.25
CA ASP A 9 -4.88 -10.09 1.02
C ASP A 9 -3.97 -8.92 1.35
N VAL A 10 -2.65 -9.17 1.43
CA VAL A 10 -1.67 -8.16 1.82
C VAL A 10 -1.48 -7.09 0.74
N TYR A 11 -1.57 -7.43 -0.54
CA TYR A 11 -1.31 -6.51 -1.66
C TYR A 11 -2.56 -6.12 -2.45
N LYS A 12 -3.63 -6.94 -2.44
CA LYS A 12 -4.91 -6.61 -3.09
C LYS A 12 -5.55 -5.37 -2.47
N ARG A 13 -5.37 -5.15 -1.17
CA ARG A 13 -5.88 -3.99 -0.45
C ARG A 13 -5.34 -2.66 -0.99
N GLN A 14 -4.04 -2.60 -1.34
CA GLN A 14 -3.47 -1.37 -1.91
C GLN A 14 -4.06 -1.07 -3.28
N LEU A 15 -4.24 -2.10 -4.12
CA LEU A 15 -4.88 -1.93 -5.42
C LEU A 15 -6.35 -1.52 -5.27
N TYR A 16 -7.07 -2.10 -4.30
CA TYR A 16 -8.43 -1.71 -3.99
C TYR A 16 -8.53 -0.24 -3.59
N MET A 17 -7.69 0.20 -2.64
CA MET A 17 -7.64 1.61 -2.22
C MET A 17 -7.33 2.54 -3.39
N LEU A 18 -6.38 2.16 -4.26
CA LEU A 18 -6.07 2.94 -5.46
C LEU A 18 -7.28 3.09 -6.38
N LYS A 19 -8.00 2.00 -6.66
CA LYS A 19 -9.17 2.01 -7.54
C LYS A 19 -10.35 2.81 -6.98
N GLN A 20 -10.44 2.99 -5.66
CA GLN A 20 -11.43 3.87 -5.05
C GLN A 20 -11.09 5.36 -5.24
N GLU A 21 -9.81 5.68 -5.37
CA GLU A 21 -9.33 7.06 -5.41
C GLU A 21 -8.98 7.56 -6.82
N ILE A 22 -8.86 6.65 -7.78
CA ILE A 22 -8.53 6.94 -9.17
C ILE A 22 -9.51 6.18 -10.06
N GLU A 23 -10.28 6.89 -10.88
CA GLU A 23 -11.21 6.28 -11.85
C GLU A 23 -10.48 5.38 -12.84
N ASP A 24 -9.32 5.80 -13.33
CA ASP A 24 -8.50 5.01 -14.24
C ASP A 24 -7.01 5.11 -13.89
N ILE A 25 -6.41 3.94 -13.61
CA ILE A 25 -4.98 3.82 -13.32
C ILE A 25 -4.16 3.41 -14.55
N LYS A 26 -4.80 3.13 -15.68
CA LYS A 26 -4.13 2.73 -16.92
C LYS A 26 -3.15 3.80 -17.39
N GLY A 27 -2.01 3.38 -17.86
CA GLY A 27 -0.95 4.25 -18.34
C GLY A 27 -0.27 5.11 -17.27
N LYS A 28 -0.67 5.01 -15.99
CA LYS A 28 -0.02 5.75 -14.90
C LYS A 28 1.37 5.20 -14.60
N ASN A 29 2.29 6.08 -14.24
CA ASN A 29 3.61 5.70 -13.75
C ASN A 29 3.50 5.32 -12.27
N ALA A 30 3.68 4.05 -11.97
CA ALA A 30 3.70 3.52 -10.62
C ALA A 30 5.14 3.21 -10.18
N VAL A 31 5.59 3.79 -9.10
CA VAL A 31 6.88 3.49 -8.49
C VAL A 31 6.67 2.81 -7.15
N ILE A 32 7.39 1.72 -6.94
CA ILE A 32 7.36 0.96 -5.69
C ILE A 32 8.75 1.03 -5.06
N ILE A 33 8.83 1.54 -3.84
CA ILE A 33 10.05 1.50 -3.04
C ILE A 33 9.97 0.28 -2.12
N GLY A 34 10.77 -0.73 -2.43
CA GLY A 34 10.79 -2.02 -1.75
C GLY A 34 10.47 -3.18 -2.70
N ARG A 35 11.19 -4.30 -2.52
CA ARG A 35 11.06 -5.50 -3.39
C ARG A 35 10.80 -6.78 -2.60
N SER A 36 10.08 -6.66 -1.48
CA SER A 36 9.74 -7.84 -0.68
C SER A 36 8.84 -8.80 -1.46
N ASN A 37 8.90 -10.08 -1.13
CA ASN A 37 8.01 -11.09 -1.72
C ASN A 37 6.57 -10.95 -1.23
N ILE A 38 6.36 -10.22 -0.12
CA ILE A 38 5.04 -10.06 0.52
C ILE A 38 4.30 -8.84 -0.04
N VAL A 39 5.00 -7.75 -0.36
CA VAL A 39 4.38 -6.48 -0.80
C VAL A 39 4.90 -6.03 -2.16
N GLY A 40 6.20 -5.74 -2.28
CA GLY A 40 6.74 -5.04 -3.45
C GLY A 40 6.54 -5.79 -4.77
N LYS A 41 6.98 -7.05 -4.83
CA LYS A 41 6.85 -7.87 -6.06
C LYS A 41 5.39 -8.17 -6.43
N PRO A 42 4.53 -8.63 -5.50
CA PRO A 42 3.13 -8.86 -5.83
C PRO A 42 2.38 -7.60 -6.25
N MET A 43 2.67 -6.47 -5.61
CA MET A 43 2.05 -5.20 -5.97
C MET A 43 2.46 -4.73 -7.37
N ALA A 44 3.72 -4.92 -7.74
CA ALA A 44 4.19 -4.64 -9.09
C ALA A 44 3.43 -5.45 -10.14
N SER A 45 3.25 -6.76 -9.90
CA SER A 45 2.49 -7.63 -10.80
C SER A 45 1.03 -7.18 -10.95
N LEU A 46 0.38 -6.74 -9.87
CA LEU A 46 -0.99 -6.25 -9.91
C LEU A 46 -1.12 -4.93 -10.68
N LEU A 47 -0.22 -4.00 -10.45
CA LEU A 47 -0.22 -2.71 -11.16
C LEU A 47 0.07 -2.92 -12.65
N LEU A 48 1.01 -3.80 -12.99
CA LEU A 48 1.30 -4.17 -14.36
C LEU A 48 0.08 -4.81 -15.03
N SER A 49 -0.62 -5.73 -14.34
CA SER A 49 -1.87 -6.34 -14.83
C SER A 49 -3.04 -5.35 -14.92
N SER A 50 -2.89 -4.17 -14.35
CA SER A 50 -3.83 -3.04 -14.42
C SER A 50 -3.36 -1.96 -15.40
N ASP A 51 -2.48 -2.31 -16.34
CA ASP A 51 -1.95 -1.47 -17.41
C ASP A 51 -1.15 -0.24 -16.92
N CYS A 52 -0.54 -0.30 -15.72
CA CYS A 52 0.39 0.72 -15.26
C CYS A 52 1.81 0.47 -15.80
N SER A 53 2.57 1.54 -16.00
CA SER A 53 4.03 1.47 -16.15
C SER A 53 4.66 1.36 -14.77
N VAL A 54 5.39 0.27 -14.49
CA VAL A 54 5.86 -0.04 -13.13
C VAL A 54 7.37 0.01 -13.02
N THR A 55 7.87 0.76 -12.05
CA THR A 55 9.27 0.76 -11.64
C THR A 55 9.40 0.30 -10.20
N ILE A 56 10.30 -0.65 -9.94
CA ILE A 56 10.64 -1.10 -8.58
C ILE A 56 12.02 -0.56 -8.21
N THR A 57 12.11 0.13 -7.08
CA THR A 57 13.36 0.57 -6.48
C THR A 57 13.62 -0.16 -5.16
N HIS A 58 14.87 -0.21 -4.73
CA HIS A 58 15.28 -0.93 -3.53
C HIS A 58 16.59 -0.35 -2.96
N SER A 59 17.07 -0.85 -1.83
CA SER A 59 18.25 -0.36 -1.13
C SER A 59 19.56 -0.31 -1.93
N LYS A 60 19.62 -0.96 -3.10
CA LYS A 60 20.76 -0.92 -4.02
C LYS A 60 20.51 -0.04 -5.25
N SER A 61 19.32 0.52 -5.39
CA SER A 61 19.02 1.47 -6.46
C SER A 61 19.69 2.81 -6.17
N LYS A 62 20.25 3.40 -7.21
CA LYS A 62 20.82 4.75 -7.15
C LYS A 62 19.74 5.76 -7.50
N ASN A 63 19.85 6.98 -6.96
CA ASN A 63 18.99 8.12 -7.33
C ASN A 63 17.49 7.81 -7.26
N ILE A 64 17.02 7.18 -6.17
CA ILE A 64 15.61 6.78 -6.00
C ILE A 64 14.67 7.97 -6.24
N GLU A 65 15.07 9.18 -5.85
CA GLU A 65 14.29 10.41 -6.03
C GLU A 65 13.95 10.69 -7.49
N GLU A 66 14.84 10.38 -8.44
CA GLU A 66 14.59 10.61 -9.87
C GLU A 66 13.43 9.76 -10.41
N TYR A 67 13.27 8.55 -9.88
CA TYR A 67 12.16 7.67 -10.22
C TYR A 67 10.87 8.12 -9.54
N THR A 68 10.94 8.41 -8.25
CA THR A 68 9.76 8.71 -7.46
C THR A 68 9.12 10.06 -7.83
N ARG A 69 9.90 11.05 -8.23
CA ARG A 69 9.39 12.35 -8.73
C ARG A 69 8.63 12.25 -10.05
N LYS A 70 8.69 11.13 -10.74
CA LYS A 70 7.91 10.88 -11.96
C LYS A 70 6.66 10.04 -11.68
N ALA A 71 6.49 9.55 -10.45
CA ALA A 71 5.43 8.65 -10.07
C ALA A 71 4.08 9.36 -9.93
N ASP A 72 3.08 8.91 -10.64
CA ASP A 72 1.67 9.26 -10.40
C ASP A 72 1.13 8.49 -9.18
N ILE A 73 1.65 7.27 -8.99
CA ILE A 73 1.35 6.36 -7.88
C ILE A 73 2.68 5.97 -7.22
N LEU A 74 2.82 6.27 -5.94
CA LEU A 74 3.98 5.89 -5.16
C LEU A 74 3.58 4.93 -4.05
N ILE A 75 4.20 3.75 -4.02
CA ILE A 75 4.00 2.75 -2.96
C ILE A 75 5.29 2.60 -2.18
N VAL A 76 5.22 2.83 -0.88
CA VAL A 76 6.36 2.80 0.02
C VAL A 76 6.26 1.61 0.96
N ALA A 77 7.24 0.71 0.90
CA ALA A 77 7.31 -0.52 1.70
C ALA A 77 8.79 -0.86 2.01
N VAL A 78 9.47 0.03 2.71
CA VAL A 78 10.91 -0.08 3.04
C VAL A 78 11.16 -0.53 4.48
N GLY A 79 10.22 -0.30 5.40
CA GLY A 79 10.35 -0.60 6.81
C GLY A 79 11.37 0.31 7.52
N ILE A 80 11.53 1.54 7.06
CA ILE A 80 12.39 2.56 7.67
C ILE A 80 11.52 3.76 8.01
N PRO A 81 11.39 4.11 9.31
CA PRO A 81 10.51 5.17 9.74
C PRO A 81 10.83 6.50 9.05
N GLU A 82 9.80 7.14 8.49
CA GLU A 82 9.86 8.48 7.92
C GLU A 82 11.01 8.74 6.91
N MET A 83 11.43 7.70 6.21
CA MET A 83 12.51 7.79 5.21
C MET A 83 12.14 8.68 4.03
N ILE A 84 10.88 8.66 3.62
CA ILE A 84 10.39 9.36 2.43
C ILE A 84 9.79 10.71 2.83
N ASP A 85 10.37 11.78 2.33
CA ASP A 85 9.90 13.15 2.54
C ASP A 85 9.41 13.80 1.23
N GLU A 86 9.14 15.10 1.28
CA GLU A 86 8.64 15.88 0.16
C GLU A 86 9.53 15.85 -1.09
N LYS A 87 10.83 15.61 -0.94
CA LYS A 87 11.79 15.58 -2.05
C LYS A 87 11.57 14.39 -2.99
N PHE A 88 10.98 13.33 -2.47
CA PHE A 88 10.67 12.11 -3.23
C PHE A 88 9.34 12.18 -3.97
N ILE A 89 8.51 13.20 -3.75
CA ILE A 89 7.12 13.20 -4.18
C ILE A 89 6.91 14.07 -5.42
N LYS A 90 6.26 13.52 -6.42
CA LYS A 90 5.69 14.31 -7.51
C LYS A 90 4.46 15.06 -6.98
N PRO A 91 4.36 16.40 -7.17
CA PRO A 91 3.15 17.12 -6.81
C PRO A 91 1.91 16.49 -7.45
N GLY A 92 0.88 16.25 -6.64
CA GLY A 92 -0.35 15.60 -7.08
C GLY A 92 -0.30 14.09 -7.17
N ALA A 93 0.78 13.42 -6.77
CA ALA A 93 0.86 11.97 -6.70
C ALA A 93 -0.06 11.38 -5.64
N ILE A 94 -0.44 10.11 -5.83
CA ILE A 94 -1.11 9.31 -4.80
C ILE A 94 -0.07 8.43 -4.13
N VAL A 95 0.00 8.54 -2.80
CA VAL A 95 1.02 7.88 -1.98
C VAL A 95 0.37 6.83 -1.09
N ILE A 96 0.81 5.58 -1.21
CA ILE A 96 0.42 4.48 -0.33
C ILE A 96 1.61 4.10 0.54
N ASP A 97 1.51 4.43 1.82
CA ASP A 97 2.47 4.05 2.84
C ASP A 97 2.06 2.70 3.45
N VAL A 98 2.86 1.68 3.22
CA VAL A 98 2.66 0.32 3.75
C VAL A 98 3.49 0.09 5.03
N GLY A 99 4.39 1.01 5.33
CA GLY A 99 5.26 0.94 6.49
C GLY A 99 4.47 1.00 7.80
N ILE A 100 4.86 0.19 8.77
CA ILE A 100 4.39 0.26 10.16
C ILE A 100 5.62 0.12 11.04
N ASN A 101 6.05 1.23 11.60
CA ASN A 101 7.22 1.31 12.45
C ASN A 101 6.81 1.81 13.83
N ARG A 102 7.44 1.30 14.87
CA ARG A 102 7.23 1.77 16.24
C ARG A 102 8.45 2.59 16.67
N LEU A 103 8.25 3.87 16.93
CA LEU A 103 9.26 4.72 17.55
C LEU A 103 9.15 4.60 19.06
N GLU A 104 10.25 4.29 19.73
CA GLU A 104 10.31 4.28 21.20
C GLU A 104 10.12 5.70 21.73
N SER A 105 9.26 5.87 22.70
CA SER A 105 9.11 7.13 23.42
C SER A 105 10.32 7.33 24.31
N LYS A 106 11.06 8.42 24.11
CA LYS A 106 12.23 8.78 24.94
C LYS A 106 11.89 9.30 26.34
N ASN A 107 10.61 9.30 26.72
CA ASN A 107 10.21 9.75 28.05
C ASN A 107 10.31 8.61 29.05
N ASN A 108 11.21 8.79 30.02
CA ASN A 108 11.51 7.88 31.15
C ASN A 108 10.37 7.72 32.18
N ASP A 109 9.16 8.06 31.86
CA ASP A 109 8.03 7.84 32.75
C ASP A 109 7.48 6.41 32.60
N ASN A 110 7.66 5.61 33.64
CA ASN A 110 7.35 4.19 33.78
C ASN A 110 5.84 3.84 33.68
N SER A 111 5.00 4.69 33.12
CA SER A 111 3.58 4.43 32.91
C SER A 111 3.23 4.48 31.44
N SER A 112 3.11 3.29 30.82
CA SER A 112 2.71 3.01 29.44
C SER A 112 3.76 3.30 28.36
N ASN A 113 4.70 2.36 28.15
CA ASN A 113 5.63 2.26 27.01
C ASN A 113 4.89 1.98 25.68
N LYS A 114 3.92 2.78 25.29
CA LYS A 114 3.28 2.71 23.97
C LYS A 114 4.05 3.62 23.02
N GLY A 115 5.06 3.07 22.34
CA GLY A 115 5.75 3.79 21.26
C GLY A 115 4.76 4.31 20.22
N VAL A 116 5.08 5.43 19.59
CA VAL A 116 4.28 6.04 18.52
C VAL A 116 4.43 5.21 17.24
N LEU A 117 3.31 4.86 16.60
CA LEU A 117 3.32 4.21 15.30
C LEU A 117 3.47 5.26 14.19
N VAL A 118 4.43 5.04 13.31
CA VAL A 118 4.68 5.89 12.15
C VAL A 118 4.88 5.03 10.89
N GLY A 119 4.64 5.62 9.74
CA GLY A 119 4.90 5.00 8.45
C GLY A 119 6.35 5.14 7.99
N ASP A 120 6.58 4.73 6.76
CA ASP A 120 7.85 4.95 6.05
C ASP A 120 7.90 6.37 5.44
N VAL A 121 6.77 7.09 5.40
CA VAL A 121 6.62 8.41 4.81
C VAL A 121 6.44 9.47 5.90
N LYS A 122 7.09 10.62 5.76
CA LYS A 122 6.85 11.82 6.59
C LYS A 122 5.49 12.43 6.26
N PHE A 123 4.43 11.89 6.89
CA PHE A 123 3.04 12.16 6.57
C PHE A 123 2.72 13.66 6.44
N GLU A 124 3.03 14.45 7.47
CA GLU A 124 2.70 15.88 7.54
C GLU A 124 3.32 16.72 6.41
N LYS A 125 4.52 16.33 5.96
CA LYS A 125 5.22 17.01 4.87
C LYS A 125 4.65 16.63 3.51
N VAL A 126 4.41 15.34 3.32
CA VAL A 126 3.94 14.79 2.04
C VAL A 126 2.47 15.11 1.81
N LEU A 127 1.64 15.19 2.86
CA LEU A 127 0.23 15.59 2.77
C LEU A 127 0.03 16.92 2.05
N LYS A 128 0.98 17.86 2.15
CA LYS A 128 0.91 19.19 1.53
C LYS A 128 1.09 19.17 0.01
N ILE A 129 1.68 18.10 -0.54
CA ILE A 129 2.06 18.01 -1.95
C ILE A 129 1.34 16.87 -2.67
N ALA A 130 1.08 15.77 -1.98
CA ALA A 130 0.37 14.64 -2.55
C ALA A 130 -1.11 14.97 -2.77
N LYS A 131 -1.71 14.40 -3.82
CA LYS A 131 -3.16 14.45 -4.01
C LYS A 131 -3.88 13.67 -2.92
N LYS A 132 -3.33 12.52 -2.57
CA LYS A 132 -3.82 11.61 -1.52
C LYS A 132 -2.64 10.88 -0.88
N ILE A 133 -2.73 10.62 0.41
CA ILE A 133 -1.76 9.80 1.15
C ILE A 133 -2.49 8.96 2.20
N THR A 134 -2.10 7.70 2.35
CA THR A 134 -2.63 6.85 3.42
C THR A 134 -1.98 7.20 4.75
N PRO A 135 -2.77 7.41 5.83
CA PRO A 135 -2.20 7.65 7.15
C PRO A 135 -1.65 6.37 7.79
N VAL A 136 -0.70 6.52 8.71
CA VAL A 136 -0.21 5.44 9.57
C VAL A 136 -0.20 5.96 11.02
N PRO A 137 -1.00 5.36 11.94
CA PRO A 137 -1.94 4.26 11.73
C PRO A 137 -3.24 4.69 11.02
N GLY A 138 -4.06 3.72 10.61
CA GLY A 138 -5.41 3.96 10.09
C GLY A 138 -5.59 3.80 8.58
N GLY A 139 -4.51 3.71 7.80
CA GLY A 139 -4.55 3.52 6.34
C GLY A 139 -4.61 2.05 5.92
N VAL A 140 -3.49 1.54 5.42
CA VAL A 140 -3.38 0.19 4.84
C VAL A 140 -3.64 -0.93 5.86
N GLY A 141 -3.34 -0.72 7.14
CA GLY A 141 -3.51 -1.72 8.20
C GLY A 141 -4.95 -2.24 8.32
N PRO A 142 -5.95 -1.40 8.61
CA PRO A 142 -7.36 -1.80 8.71
C PRO A 142 -7.90 -2.49 7.47
N MET A 143 -7.46 -2.08 6.28
CA MET A 143 -7.85 -2.71 5.02
C MET A 143 -7.38 -4.15 4.90
N THR A 144 -6.33 -4.56 5.63
CA THR A 144 -5.91 -5.97 5.68
C THR A 144 -7.00 -6.85 6.25
N ILE A 145 -7.60 -6.41 7.35
CA ILE A 145 -8.64 -7.15 8.05
C ILE A 145 -9.89 -7.24 7.17
N ALA A 146 -10.29 -6.12 6.55
CA ALA A 146 -11.44 -6.07 5.66
C ALA A 146 -11.27 -7.02 4.45
N CYS A 147 -10.12 -6.98 3.78
CA CYS A 147 -9.82 -7.88 2.66
C CYS A 147 -9.74 -9.35 3.09
N LEU A 148 -9.18 -9.64 4.26
CA LEU A 148 -9.13 -11.00 4.80
C LEU A 148 -10.54 -11.54 5.04
N MET A 149 -11.41 -10.76 5.68
CA MET A 149 -12.81 -11.13 5.92
C MET A 149 -13.55 -11.36 4.60
N HIS A 150 -13.42 -10.45 3.63
CA HIS A 150 -14.01 -10.59 2.30
C HIS A 150 -13.57 -11.89 1.63
N ASN A 151 -12.28 -12.19 1.58
CA ASN A 151 -11.76 -13.39 0.94
C ASN A 151 -12.16 -14.66 1.68
N THR A 152 -12.28 -14.63 3.01
CA THR A 152 -12.76 -15.76 3.82
C THR A 152 -14.21 -16.08 3.48
N ILE A 153 -15.07 -15.06 3.42
CA ILE A 153 -16.47 -15.20 3.03
C ILE A 153 -16.57 -15.74 1.60
N LYS A 154 -15.85 -15.14 0.65
CA LYS A 154 -15.83 -15.59 -0.75
C LYS A 154 -15.38 -17.05 -0.87
N ALA A 155 -14.36 -17.47 -0.15
CA ALA A 155 -13.89 -18.86 -0.14
C ALA A 155 -14.96 -19.82 0.43
N ALA A 156 -15.66 -19.43 1.50
CA ALA A 156 -16.73 -20.24 2.09
C ALA A 156 -17.90 -20.42 1.12
N TYR A 157 -18.31 -19.39 0.38
CA TYR A 157 -19.36 -19.48 -0.62
C TYR A 157 -18.97 -20.33 -1.82
N ILE A 158 -17.77 -20.18 -2.35
CA ILE A 158 -17.27 -21.02 -3.46
C ILE A 158 -17.29 -22.49 -3.06
N ASN A 159 -16.87 -22.82 -1.83
CA ASN A 159 -16.85 -24.19 -1.34
C ASN A 159 -18.26 -24.79 -1.14
N LYS A 160 -19.27 -23.95 -0.86
CA LYS A 160 -20.67 -24.40 -0.65
C LYS A 160 -21.50 -24.51 -1.94
N LYS A 161 -20.95 -24.20 -3.11
CA LYS A 161 -21.67 -24.20 -4.42
C LYS A 161 -23.00 -23.42 -4.41
N ASN A 162 -23.12 -22.36 -3.63
CA ASN A 162 -24.35 -21.58 -3.54
C ASN A 162 -24.27 -20.32 -4.42
N ASP A 163 -25.37 -19.96 -5.09
CA ASP A 163 -25.57 -18.81 -5.99
C ASP A 163 -25.36 -17.41 -5.36
N PHE A 164 -24.87 -17.34 -4.13
CA PHE A 164 -24.62 -16.10 -3.39
C PHE A 164 -23.45 -15.25 -3.93
N ILE A 165 -22.67 -15.77 -4.87
CA ILE A 165 -21.53 -15.02 -5.47
C ILE A 165 -22.03 -13.72 -6.13
N ASN A 166 -23.20 -13.76 -6.79
CA ASN A 166 -23.78 -12.60 -7.47
C ASN A 166 -24.19 -11.47 -6.51
N VAL A 167 -24.51 -11.79 -5.26
CA VAL A 167 -24.91 -10.81 -4.25
C VAL A 167 -23.69 -10.03 -3.73
N LEU A 168 -22.53 -10.67 -3.59
CA LEU A 168 -21.30 -10.03 -3.11
C LEU A 168 -20.58 -9.19 -4.17
N GLU A 169 -20.72 -9.54 -5.45
CA GLU A 169 -20.17 -8.76 -6.55
C GLU A 169 -20.93 -7.46 -6.79
N GLY A 170 -22.19 -7.39 -6.38
CA GLY A 170 -23.02 -6.17 -6.44
C GLY A 170 -22.80 -5.19 -5.28
N ILE A 171 -22.02 -5.58 -4.25
CA ILE A 171 -21.72 -4.74 -3.06
C ILE A 171 -20.33 -4.08 -3.16
N LEU A 172 -19.50 -4.52 -4.09
CA LEU A 172 -18.15 -4.00 -4.38
C LEU A 172 -18.10 -3.33 -5.74
#